data_b0e2a798edf6b946ed09a95b826ad21e
#
_entry.id   b0e2a798edf6b946ed09a95b826ad21e
#
_cell.length_a   1.000
_cell.length_b   1.000
_cell.length_c   1.000
_cell.angle_alpha   90.00
_cell.angle_beta   90.00
_cell.angle_gamma   90.00
#
_symmetry.space_group_name_H-M   'P 1'
#
loop_
_entity.id
_entity.type
_entity.pdbx_description
1 polymer ?
#
loop_
_entity_poly.entity_id
_entity_poly.type
_entity_poly.pdbx_seq_one_letter_code
_entity_poly.pdbx_strand_id
1 'polypeptide(L)'
;MWFIFFFLNDIIIIVKGSRSNNMIDQKTIKKEAKKSIKKHYFRSIILVFVCSLLLAGGFNFTTKNIIDVPGAQKEASKIINNKKISGTEVLDEIEKKLPSEKQIKKDIKNKYTNGAISYIINETTSSGSLVFAILNGINKVVFEGKIGSAVLIFISTILLILFTIIYINTLEVGEKRYFLEKRRYIDTKIDRLIYPYKVKKTFHMAYILFMKSLYQVLWCFTIIGGFIKYYEYSLIPYILAENPKINKKEAFRISKELTNGNKLKLFYLDLSLIGWSILKLCTFNLSGIFFSDIYKEAIHAEVYMTLRNKVNLDNNDRELLNDSLLDIEKSVNEEYPEERYKVKTRKWLKVDFNKDYSIKTYILFFFTFSFVGWIWEVFYNCLNNGTFVNRGTMHGPWLPIYGFGGLLILILLKKFRNKPVLLFISAFILCGVLEYSTAWYLETFKHLRYWDYTGYFLNINGRICLEGLLVFGLAGCAFTYVIAPILDNLYSKIKPKIASILCVVLISLYLTDLMYTKVNPNTGEGISEEVEKIDVK
;
A
#
# COMPACT_ATOMS: atom_id res chain seq x y z
N MET A 1 -31.79 13.07 -31.57
CA MET A 1 -31.97 12.18 -32.73
C MET A 1 -30.65 11.60 -33.25
N TRP A 2 -29.59 12.38 -33.53
CA TRP A 2 -28.26 11.89 -33.95
C TRP A 2 -27.59 10.93 -32.94
N PHE A 3 -27.78 11.15 -31.65
CA PHE A 3 -27.25 10.30 -30.58
C PHE A 3 -27.84 8.88 -30.58
N ILE A 4 -29.15 8.77 -30.87
CA ILE A 4 -29.86 7.49 -30.95
C ILE A 4 -29.43 6.71 -32.22
N PHE A 5 -29.12 7.39 -33.29
CA PHE A 5 -28.67 6.78 -34.56
C PHE A 5 -27.26 6.18 -34.45
N PHE A 6 -26.34 6.89 -33.80
CA PHE A 6 -25.02 6.33 -33.46
C PHE A 6 -25.15 5.11 -32.55
N PHE A 7 -26.10 5.19 -31.62
CA PHE A 7 -26.39 4.15 -30.63
C PHE A 7 -26.93 2.86 -31.28
N LEU A 8 -27.88 2.97 -32.18
CA LEU A 8 -28.43 1.86 -32.93
C LEU A 8 -27.39 1.23 -33.86
N ASN A 9 -26.53 2.02 -34.46
CA ASN A 9 -25.44 1.53 -35.29
C ASN A 9 -24.41 0.73 -34.50
N ASP A 10 -24.01 1.19 -33.29
CA ASP A 10 -23.10 0.44 -32.42
C ASP A 10 -23.76 -0.86 -31.91
N ILE A 11 -25.04 -0.86 -31.58
CA ILE A 11 -25.80 -2.07 -31.22
C ILE A 11 -25.91 -3.02 -32.40
N ILE A 12 -26.19 -2.52 -33.60
CA ILE A 12 -26.27 -3.32 -34.83
C ILE A 12 -24.91 -3.92 -35.18
N ILE A 13 -23.82 -3.18 -35.01
CA ILE A 13 -22.44 -3.67 -35.18
C ILE A 13 -22.12 -4.75 -34.13
N ILE A 14 -22.53 -4.55 -32.87
CA ILE A 14 -22.37 -5.52 -31.80
C ILE A 14 -23.15 -6.82 -32.12
N VAL A 15 -24.37 -6.71 -32.61
CA VAL A 15 -25.24 -7.88 -32.93
C VAL A 15 -24.77 -8.55 -34.23
N LYS A 16 -24.42 -7.82 -35.29
CA LYS A 16 -23.88 -8.40 -36.54
C LYS A 16 -22.49 -9.00 -36.34
N GLY A 17 -21.60 -8.39 -35.53
CA GLY A 17 -20.29 -8.95 -35.20
C GLY A 17 -20.36 -10.26 -34.42
N SER A 18 -21.46 -10.52 -33.71
CA SER A 18 -21.66 -11.77 -32.96
C SER A 18 -21.86 -13.02 -33.85
N ARG A 19 -22.16 -12.87 -35.14
CA ARG A 19 -22.33 -13.99 -36.06
C ARG A 19 -21.06 -14.48 -36.77
N SER A 20 -19.94 -13.76 -36.65
CA SER A 20 -18.68 -14.13 -37.29
C SER A 20 -17.71 -14.75 -36.29
N ASN A 21 -17.37 -16.00 -36.52
CA ASN A 21 -16.30 -16.83 -35.92
C ASN A 21 -16.14 -16.82 -34.40
N ASN A 22 -16.20 -18.00 -33.78
CA ASN A 22 -15.89 -18.26 -32.35
C ASN A 22 -14.42 -17.94 -32.02
N MET A 23 -14.03 -16.65 -32.01
CA MET A 23 -12.68 -16.24 -31.66
C MET A 23 -12.35 -16.50 -30.18
N ILE A 24 -13.31 -16.32 -29.29
CA ILE A 24 -13.17 -16.55 -27.86
C ILE A 24 -13.94 -17.82 -27.48
N ASP A 25 -13.22 -18.92 -27.29
CA ASP A 25 -13.75 -20.13 -26.66
C ASP A 25 -13.44 -20.14 -25.16
N GLN A 26 -14.46 -19.85 -24.36
CA GLN A 26 -14.32 -19.75 -22.89
C GLN A 26 -13.78 -21.03 -22.24
N LYS A 27 -14.14 -22.21 -22.76
CA LYS A 27 -13.70 -23.50 -22.19
C LYS A 27 -12.20 -23.68 -22.39
N THR A 28 -11.73 -23.43 -23.61
CA THR A 28 -10.29 -23.53 -23.94
C THR A 28 -9.48 -22.48 -23.18
N ILE A 29 -9.91 -21.22 -23.12
CA ILE A 29 -9.24 -20.13 -22.39
C ILE A 29 -9.11 -20.48 -20.90
N LYS A 30 -10.19 -20.91 -20.26
CA LYS A 30 -10.18 -21.30 -18.85
C LYS A 30 -9.29 -22.53 -18.58
N LYS A 31 -9.23 -23.48 -19.52
CA LYS A 31 -8.37 -24.67 -19.43
C LYS A 31 -6.89 -24.27 -19.53
N GLU A 32 -6.50 -23.47 -20.50
CA GLU A 32 -5.11 -23.01 -20.67
C GLU A 32 -4.68 -22.10 -19.51
N ALA A 33 -5.54 -21.20 -19.04
CA ALA A 33 -5.29 -20.38 -17.86
C ALA A 33 -5.02 -21.26 -16.61
N LYS A 34 -5.83 -22.27 -16.34
CA LYS A 34 -5.57 -23.23 -15.24
C LYS A 34 -4.24 -23.94 -15.38
N LYS A 35 -3.87 -24.31 -16.61
CA LYS A 35 -2.59 -24.98 -16.89
C LYS A 35 -1.41 -24.06 -16.62
N SER A 36 -1.50 -22.78 -17.01
CA SER A 36 -0.41 -21.81 -16.79
C SER A 36 -0.19 -21.51 -15.31
N ILE A 37 -1.25 -21.44 -14.47
CA ILE A 37 -1.12 -21.17 -13.04
C ILE A 37 -0.54 -22.35 -12.26
N LYS A 38 -0.75 -23.60 -12.66
CA LYS A 38 -0.25 -24.78 -11.91
C LYS A 38 1.28 -24.76 -11.76
N LYS A 39 2.00 -24.17 -12.73
CA LYS A 39 3.45 -24.08 -12.71
C LYS A 39 3.90 -22.92 -11.82
N HIS A 40 4.73 -23.21 -10.81
CA HIS A 40 5.23 -22.21 -9.86
C HIS A 40 4.15 -21.25 -9.32
N TYR A 41 3.01 -21.83 -8.91
CA TYR A 41 1.83 -21.12 -8.40
C TYR A 41 2.18 -20.09 -7.33
N PHE A 42 3.12 -20.43 -6.47
CA PHE A 42 3.61 -19.58 -5.39
C PHE A 42 4.10 -18.21 -5.85
N ARG A 43 4.83 -18.12 -6.96
CA ARG A 43 5.30 -16.85 -7.51
C ARG A 43 4.14 -15.94 -7.92
N SER A 44 3.05 -16.52 -8.41
CA SER A 44 1.84 -15.76 -8.76
C SER A 44 1.12 -15.23 -7.53
N ILE A 45 1.11 -15.98 -6.42
CA ILE A 45 0.55 -15.50 -5.14
C ILE A 45 1.35 -14.29 -4.66
N ILE A 46 2.68 -14.36 -4.62
CA ILE A 46 3.53 -13.24 -4.19
C ILE A 46 3.26 -12.01 -5.07
N LEU A 47 3.20 -12.18 -6.37
CA LEU A 47 2.99 -11.07 -7.31
C LEU A 47 1.63 -10.43 -7.09
N VAL A 48 0.54 -11.20 -7.07
CA VAL A 48 -0.82 -10.68 -6.86
C VAL A 48 -0.97 -10.09 -5.45
N PHE A 49 -0.32 -10.68 -4.45
CA PHE A 49 -0.28 -10.11 -3.10
C PHE A 49 0.36 -8.72 -3.08
N VAL A 50 1.52 -8.55 -3.71
CA VAL A 50 2.20 -7.25 -3.81
C VAL A 50 1.35 -6.25 -4.60
N CYS A 51 0.75 -6.67 -5.72
CA CYS A 51 -0.18 -5.84 -6.48
C CYS A 51 -1.40 -5.44 -5.63
N SER A 52 -2.01 -6.38 -4.92
CA SER A 52 -3.16 -6.12 -4.07
C SER A 52 -2.85 -5.15 -2.93
N LEU A 53 -1.68 -5.27 -2.28
CA LEU A 53 -1.23 -4.33 -1.25
C LEU A 53 -1.04 -2.92 -1.81
N LEU A 54 -0.38 -2.80 -2.95
CA LEU A 54 -0.02 -1.51 -3.52
C LEU A 54 -1.20 -0.85 -4.23
N LEU A 55 -2.01 -1.61 -4.98
CA LEU A 55 -3.16 -1.09 -5.72
C LEU A 55 -4.37 -0.84 -4.82
N ALA A 56 -4.65 -1.69 -3.84
CA ALA A 56 -5.78 -1.53 -2.92
C ALA A 56 -5.49 -0.51 -1.80
N GLY A 57 -4.25 -0.46 -1.30
CA GLY A 57 -3.85 0.41 -0.20
C GLY A 57 -3.88 1.90 -0.55
N GLY A 58 -3.52 2.26 -1.80
CA GLY A 58 -3.43 3.66 -2.22
C GLY A 58 -4.77 4.40 -2.27
N PHE A 59 -5.85 3.74 -2.64
CA PHE A 59 -7.15 4.40 -2.85
C PHE A 59 -8.06 4.32 -1.63
N ASN A 60 -8.08 3.20 -0.90
CA ASN A 60 -8.91 3.03 0.28
C ASN A 60 -8.37 3.81 1.50
N PHE A 61 -7.05 3.97 1.60
CA PHE A 61 -6.45 4.76 2.66
C PHE A 61 -6.79 6.25 2.55
N THR A 62 -6.89 6.78 1.32
CA THR A 62 -7.18 8.19 1.07
C THR A 62 -8.66 8.54 1.28
N THR A 63 -9.59 7.66 0.88
CA THR A 63 -11.02 7.99 0.94
C THR A 63 -11.63 7.77 2.32
N LYS A 64 -11.22 6.72 3.04
CA LYS A 64 -11.75 6.45 4.39
C LYS A 64 -11.21 7.43 5.44
N ASN A 65 -9.93 7.81 5.37
CA ASN A 65 -9.33 8.75 6.32
C ASN A 65 -9.66 10.23 6.05
N ILE A 66 -10.13 10.59 4.85
CA ILE A 66 -10.62 11.94 4.56
C ILE A 66 -12.09 12.12 5.00
N ILE A 67 -12.87 11.04 4.97
CA ILE A 67 -14.32 11.08 5.28
C ILE A 67 -14.62 10.62 6.71
N ASP A 68 -13.89 9.60 7.22
CA ASP A 68 -13.96 9.15 8.60
C ASP A 68 -12.73 9.64 9.38
N VAL A 69 -12.75 10.86 9.87
CA VAL A 69 -11.89 11.29 10.97
C VAL A 69 -12.59 10.86 12.26
N PRO A 70 -12.19 9.75 12.91
CA PRO A 70 -12.86 9.27 14.13
C PRO A 70 -12.83 10.31 15.26
N GLY A 71 -11.84 11.22 15.23
CA GLY A 71 -11.76 12.37 16.13
C GLY A 71 -12.90 13.38 15.92
N ALA A 72 -13.25 13.67 14.67
CA ALA A 72 -14.32 14.61 14.37
C ALA A 72 -15.71 14.09 14.77
N GLN A 73 -15.94 12.78 14.66
CA GLN A 73 -17.18 12.16 15.16
C GLN A 73 -17.20 12.08 16.69
N LYS A 74 -16.05 11.82 17.34
CA LYS A 74 -15.95 11.80 18.80
C LYS A 74 -16.08 13.19 19.41
N GLU A 75 -15.56 14.23 18.78
CA GLU A 75 -15.77 15.62 19.16
C GLU A 75 -17.18 16.10 18.82
N ALA A 76 -17.71 15.80 17.63
CA ALA A 76 -19.08 16.12 17.29
C ALA A 76 -20.09 15.43 18.21
N SER A 77 -19.87 14.18 18.60
CA SER A 77 -20.74 13.51 19.57
C SER A 77 -20.56 14.03 21.01
N LYS A 78 -19.37 14.49 21.40
CA LYS A 78 -19.17 15.20 22.67
C LYS A 78 -19.86 16.58 22.69
N ILE A 79 -19.80 17.31 21.57
CA ILE A 79 -20.48 18.62 21.41
C ILE A 79 -22.01 18.46 21.36
N ILE A 80 -22.51 17.41 20.73
CA ILE A 80 -23.96 17.10 20.65
C ILE A 80 -24.51 16.60 21.99
N ASN A 81 -23.72 15.81 22.76
CA ASN A 81 -24.15 15.31 24.07
C ASN A 81 -23.93 16.30 25.21
N ASN A 82 -23.03 17.28 25.09
CA ASN A 82 -22.86 18.38 26.03
C ASN A 82 -23.63 19.63 25.56
N LYS A 83 -24.94 19.53 25.50
CA LYS A 83 -25.81 20.70 25.45
C LYS A 83 -25.66 21.46 26.78
N LYS A 84 -25.00 22.61 26.74
CA LYS A 84 -24.81 23.67 27.72
C LYS A 84 -23.38 23.78 28.26
N ILE A 85 -22.48 24.26 27.46
CA ILE A 85 -21.44 25.21 27.91
C ILE A 85 -20.90 25.86 26.60
N SER A 86 -21.11 27.16 26.43
CA SER A 86 -20.55 27.92 25.33
C SER A 86 -19.04 28.06 25.58
N GLY A 87 -18.20 27.96 24.53
CA GLY A 87 -16.74 28.03 24.67
C GLY A 87 -16.21 29.33 25.30
N THR A 88 -17.07 30.38 25.42
CA THR A 88 -16.81 31.61 26.14
C THR A 88 -16.88 31.44 27.67
N GLU A 89 -17.77 30.61 28.19
CA GLU A 89 -17.91 30.39 29.64
C GLU A 89 -16.75 29.56 30.24
N VAL A 90 -16.15 28.64 29.44
CA VAL A 90 -14.98 27.88 29.87
C VAL A 90 -13.75 28.78 29.94
N LEU A 91 -13.59 29.71 29.00
CA LEU A 91 -12.51 30.70 29.02
C LEU A 91 -12.65 31.69 30.20
N ASP A 92 -13.87 32.11 30.54
CA ASP A 92 -14.16 32.97 31.68
C ASP A 92 -13.94 32.29 33.03
N GLU A 93 -14.16 30.97 33.13
CA GLU A 93 -13.89 30.19 34.34
C GLU A 93 -12.41 29.92 34.56
N ILE A 94 -11.63 29.73 33.49
CA ILE A 94 -10.18 29.61 33.53
C ILE A 94 -9.52 30.97 33.84
N GLU A 95 -10.07 32.06 33.32
CA GLU A 95 -9.61 33.44 33.60
C GLU A 95 -9.83 33.88 35.04
N LYS A 96 -10.88 33.36 35.69
CA LYS A 96 -11.17 33.61 37.12
C LYS A 96 -10.26 32.84 38.09
N LYS A 97 -9.62 31.77 37.67
CA LYS A 97 -8.78 30.92 38.55
C LYS A 97 -7.28 31.26 38.52
N LEU A 98 -6.84 32.25 37.72
CA LEU A 98 -5.42 32.63 37.59
C LEU A 98 -5.20 34.13 37.85
N PRO A 99 -5.02 34.58 39.11
CA PRO A 99 -4.94 36.02 39.44
C PRO A 99 -3.61 36.72 39.08
N SER A 100 -2.57 36.05 38.59
CA SER A 100 -1.24 36.65 38.47
C SER A 100 -0.65 36.76 37.05
N GLU A 101 -1.39 36.40 36.01
CA GLU A 101 -0.83 36.42 34.62
C GLU A 101 -1.06 37.71 33.83
N LYS A 102 -1.80 38.71 34.35
CA LYS A 102 -2.03 39.96 33.63
C LYS A 102 -0.78 40.79 33.34
N GLN A 103 0.27 40.62 34.13
CA GLN A 103 1.55 41.38 33.97
C GLN A 103 2.50 40.72 32.97
N ILE A 104 2.49 39.36 32.90
CA ILE A 104 3.34 38.59 31.98
C ILE A 104 2.83 38.66 30.54
N LYS A 105 1.49 38.77 30.33
CA LYS A 105 0.91 38.89 28.98
C LYS A 105 1.20 40.20 28.27
N LYS A 106 1.59 41.27 28.98
CA LYS A 106 1.86 42.60 28.40
C LYS A 106 3.28 42.71 27.82
N ASP A 107 4.26 41.99 28.40
CA ASP A 107 5.66 42.07 27.99
C ASP A 107 6.05 41.08 26.91
N ILE A 108 5.30 40.02 26.68
CA ILE A 108 5.62 38.94 25.71
C ILE A 108 4.94 39.18 24.35
N LYS A 109 4.14 40.22 24.20
CA LYS A 109 3.54 40.58 22.90
C LYS A 109 4.54 41.30 21.98
N ASN A 110 5.72 40.74 21.83
CA ASN A 110 6.66 41.18 20.81
C ASN A 110 6.14 40.75 19.44
N LYS A 111 5.85 41.72 18.59
CA LYS A 111 5.16 41.69 17.30
C LYS A 111 5.78 40.72 16.26
N TYR A 112 6.95 40.14 16.57
CA TYR A 112 7.76 39.32 15.65
C TYR A 112 7.78 37.82 15.98
N THR A 113 7.39 37.40 17.17
CA THR A 113 7.50 35.98 17.56
C THR A 113 6.15 35.33 17.92
N ASN A 114 5.06 36.11 18.02
CA ASN A 114 3.70 35.64 18.38
C ASN A 114 3.66 34.59 19.52
N GLY A 115 4.60 34.67 20.45
CA GLY A 115 4.73 33.69 21.53
C GLY A 115 5.35 32.35 21.12
N ALA A 116 5.90 32.23 19.90
CA ALA A 116 6.52 30.99 19.41
C ALA A 116 7.65 30.51 20.29
N ILE A 117 8.51 31.43 20.75
CA ILE A 117 9.66 31.07 21.60
C ILE A 117 9.18 30.56 22.95
N SER A 118 8.21 31.23 23.57
CA SER A 118 7.62 30.80 24.85
C SER A 118 6.90 29.47 24.72
N TYR A 119 6.20 29.26 23.61
CA TYR A 119 5.55 27.99 23.31
C TYR A 119 6.58 26.87 23.13
N ILE A 120 7.65 27.08 22.37
CA ILE A 120 8.72 26.10 22.16
C ILE A 120 9.40 25.76 23.50
N ILE A 121 9.67 26.76 24.35
CA ILE A 121 10.29 26.53 25.67
C ILE A 121 9.33 25.71 26.56
N ASN A 122 8.06 26.08 26.64
CA ASN A 122 7.09 25.34 27.45
C ASN A 122 6.86 23.92 26.94
N GLU A 123 6.75 23.75 25.60
CA GLU A 123 6.56 22.45 24.98
C GLU A 123 7.81 21.56 25.12
N THR A 124 9.02 22.15 25.10
CA THR A 124 10.27 21.42 25.34
C THR A 124 10.33 20.91 26.77
N THR A 125 9.82 21.70 27.73
CA THR A 125 9.79 21.33 29.14
C THR A 125 8.73 20.25 29.42
N SER A 126 7.61 20.26 28.72
CA SER A 126 6.52 19.29 28.89
C SER A 126 6.71 17.99 28.09
N SER A 127 7.21 18.10 26.85
CA SER A 127 7.36 16.95 25.94
C SER A 127 8.74 16.29 26.00
N GLY A 128 9.72 16.91 26.68
CA GLY A 128 11.09 16.42 26.77
C GLY A 128 11.86 16.37 25.44
N SER A 129 11.29 16.89 24.34
CA SER A 129 11.89 16.85 23.00
C SER A 129 11.86 18.18 22.29
N LEU A 130 13.04 18.77 22.11
CA LEU A 130 13.22 20.03 21.37
C LEU A 130 12.68 19.94 19.93
N VAL A 131 12.83 18.80 19.28
CA VAL A 131 12.38 18.60 17.88
C VAL A 131 10.85 18.70 17.79
N PHE A 132 10.14 18.03 18.67
CA PHE A 132 8.66 18.08 18.68
C PHE A 132 8.16 19.46 19.11
N ALA A 133 8.82 20.11 20.07
CA ALA A 133 8.50 21.47 20.47
C ALA A 133 8.64 22.47 19.32
N ILE A 134 9.71 22.36 18.52
CA ILE A 134 9.90 23.21 17.32
C ILE A 134 8.83 22.91 16.28
N LEU A 135 8.53 21.63 15.99
CA LEU A 135 7.51 21.24 15.02
C LEU A 135 6.12 21.74 15.42
N ASN A 136 5.74 21.60 16.68
CA ASN A 136 4.50 22.08 17.22
C ASN A 136 4.44 23.63 17.26
N GLY A 137 5.57 24.30 17.60
CA GLY A 137 5.69 25.75 17.56
C GLY A 137 5.49 26.30 16.15
N ILE A 138 6.11 25.69 15.14
CA ILE A 138 5.90 26.07 13.73
C ILE A 138 4.44 25.83 13.34
N ASN A 139 3.85 24.69 13.71
CA ASN A 139 2.47 24.37 13.42
C ASN A 139 1.52 25.41 14.04
N LYS A 140 1.72 25.79 15.29
CA LYS A 140 0.88 26.75 15.99
C LYS A 140 1.04 28.19 15.47
N VAL A 141 2.26 28.61 15.18
CA VAL A 141 2.58 30.00 14.79
C VAL A 141 2.30 30.27 13.33
N VAL A 142 2.69 29.35 12.44
CA VAL A 142 2.53 29.52 10.98
C VAL A 142 1.11 29.19 10.55
N PHE A 143 0.44 28.28 11.25
CA PHE A 143 -0.80 27.68 10.79
C PHE A 143 -1.96 27.79 11.80
N GLU A 144 -1.78 28.54 12.91
CA GLU A 144 -2.80 28.70 13.98
C GLU A 144 -3.40 27.36 14.46
N GLY A 145 -2.62 26.29 14.36
CA GLY A 145 -2.99 24.93 14.73
C GLY A 145 -3.93 24.20 13.76
N LYS A 146 -4.59 24.91 12.85
CA LYS A 146 -5.62 24.34 11.95
C LYS A 146 -5.25 24.34 10.46
N ILE A 147 -4.57 25.37 9.98
CA ILE A 147 -4.22 25.50 8.56
C ILE A 147 -3.05 24.58 8.17
N GLY A 148 -2.13 24.30 9.10
CA GLY A 148 -0.95 23.47 8.82
C GLY A 148 -1.30 22.01 8.53
N SER A 149 -2.18 21.42 9.33
CA SER A 149 -2.67 20.07 9.08
C SER A 149 -3.42 19.98 7.76
N ALA A 150 -4.27 20.98 7.46
CA ALA A 150 -5.00 21.02 6.19
C ALA A 150 -4.05 21.14 4.98
N VAL A 151 -3.04 22.01 5.05
CA VAL A 151 -2.05 22.19 3.98
C VAL A 151 -1.17 20.95 3.85
N LEU A 152 -0.71 20.34 4.95
CA LEU A 152 0.05 19.09 4.91
C LEU A 152 -0.78 17.94 4.35
N ILE A 153 -2.05 17.81 4.75
CA ILE A 153 -2.98 16.81 4.19
C ILE A 153 -3.16 17.06 2.69
N PHE A 154 -3.37 18.31 2.28
CA PHE A 154 -3.56 18.67 0.88
C PHE A 154 -2.30 18.34 0.04
N ILE A 155 -1.11 18.76 0.49
CA ILE A 155 0.15 18.46 -0.21
C ILE A 155 0.42 16.96 -0.23
N SER A 156 0.29 16.27 0.90
CA SER A 156 0.50 14.82 0.97
C SER A 156 -0.50 14.05 0.11
N THR A 157 -1.75 14.50 0.05
CA THR A 157 -2.77 13.92 -0.81
C THR A 157 -2.42 14.11 -2.29
N ILE A 158 -1.99 15.30 -2.70
CA ILE A 158 -1.52 15.53 -4.09
C ILE A 158 -0.31 14.65 -4.40
N LEU A 159 0.69 14.60 -3.52
CA LEU A 159 1.87 13.75 -3.72
C LEU A 159 1.50 12.27 -3.79
N LEU A 160 0.58 11.81 -2.96
CA LEU A 160 0.08 10.44 -2.97
C LEU A 160 -0.67 10.13 -4.27
N ILE A 161 -1.53 11.05 -4.74
CA ILE A 161 -2.24 10.91 -6.02
C ILE A 161 -1.24 10.83 -7.16
N LEU A 162 -0.25 11.73 -7.22
CA LEU A 162 0.79 11.72 -8.24
C LEU A 162 1.62 10.42 -8.17
N PHE A 163 2.01 10.00 -6.99
CA PHE A 163 2.73 8.74 -6.78
C PHE A 163 1.89 7.54 -7.25
N THR A 164 0.60 7.52 -6.94
CA THR A 164 -0.33 6.46 -7.38
C THR A 164 -0.45 6.44 -8.90
N ILE A 165 -0.68 7.59 -9.54
CA ILE A 165 -0.81 7.67 -11.00
C ILE A 165 0.49 7.25 -11.70
N ILE A 166 1.64 7.72 -11.23
CA ILE A 166 2.92 7.54 -11.93
C ILE A 166 3.53 6.17 -11.64
N TYR A 167 3.47 5.71 -10.38
CA TYR A 167 4.17 4.50 -9.96
C TYR A 167 3.22 3.32 -9.75
N ILE A 168 2.18 3.49 -8.95
CA ILE A 168 1.32 2.36 -8.57
C ILE A 168 0.54 1.84 -9.78
N ASN A 169 -0.14 2.71 -10.53
CA ASN A 169 -0.93 2.28 -11.69
C ASN A 169 -0.06 1.63 -12.79
N THR A 170 1.21 2.00 -12.91
CA THR A 170 2.10 1.35 -13.90
C THR A 170 2.49 -0.06 -13.51
N LEU A 171 2.35 -0.47 -12.23
CA LEU A 171 2.51 -1.86 -11.82
C LEU A 171 1.50 -2.79 -12.51
N GLU A 172 0.31 -2.28 -12.88
CA GLU A 172 -0.66 -3.03 -13.69
C GLU A 172 0.00 -3.59 -14.96
N VAL A 173 0.81 -2.78 -15.65
CA VAL A 173 1.53 -3.23 -16.86
C VAL A 173 2.54 -4.33 -16.54
N GLY A 174 3.24 -4.22 -15.41
CA GLY A 174 4.18 -5.24 -14.95
C GLY A 174 3.47 -6.56 -14.61
N GLU A 175 2.32 -6.49 -13.97
CA GLU A 175 1.46 -7.64 -13.69
C GLU A 175 1.00 -8.32 -14.99
N LYS A 176 0.47 -7.55 -15.96
CA LYS A 176 0.09 -8.10 -17.27
C LYS A 176 1.29 -8.75 -17.97
N ARG A 177 2.47 -8.11 -17.92
CA ARG A 177 3.71 -8.68 -18.46
C ARG A 177 4.04 -10.03 -17.84
N TYR A 178 3.96 -10.15 -16.52
CA TYR A 178 4.21 -11.41 -15.84
C TYR A 178 3.26 -12.52 -16.31
N PHE A 179 1.96 -12.25 -16.37
CA PHE A 179 0.99 -13.27 -16.78
C PHE A 179 1.10 -13.61 -18.27
N LEU A 180 1.47 -12.67 -19.14
CA LEU A 180 1.76 -12.96 -20.55
C LEU A 180 2.95 -13.89 -20.70
N GLU A 181 4.05 -13.65 -20.02
CA GLU A 181 5.23 -14.51 -20.07
C GLU A 181 4.97 -15.88 -19.40
N LYS A 182 4.24 -15.89 -18.28
CA LYS A 182 3.94 -17.11 -17.52
C LYS A 182 3.17 -18.16 -18.33
N ARG A 183 2.44 -17.77 -19.36
CA ARG A 183 1.78 -18.67 -20.30
C ARG A 183 2.77 -19.60 -21.01
N ARG A 184 3.98 -19.13 -21.24
CA ARG A 184 5.01 -19.80 -22.07
C ARG A 184 6.17 -20.32 -21.26
N TYR A 185 6.65 -19.54 -20.28
CA TYR A 185 7.84 -19.84 -19.52
C TYR A 185 7.52 -20.40 -18.15
N ILE A 186 8.08 -21.57 -17.82
CA ILE A 186 7.92 -22.19 -16.50
C ILE A 186 8.54 -21.27 -15.45
N ASP A 187 9.72 -20.74 -15.69
CA ASP A 187 10.52 -19.98 -14.72
C ASP A 187 10.33 -18.45 -14.82
N THR A 188 9.08 -18.01 -15.02
CA THR A 188 8.77 -16.58 -15.06
C THR A 188 9.15 -15.88 -13.76
N LYS A 189 9.95 -14.81 -13.88
CA LYS A 189 10.50 -14.08 -12.73
C LYS A 189 9.50 -13.06 -12.20
N ILE A 190 9.38 -12.95 -10.87
CA ILE A 190 8.51 -11.95 -10.20
C ILE A 190 8.96 -10.51 -10.55
N ASP A 191 10.22 -10.31 -10.90
CA ASP A 191 10.78 -9.02 -11.27
C ASP A 191 10.12 -8.38 -12.52
N ARG A 192 9.25 -9.14 -13.22
CA ARG A 192 8.39 -8.59 -14.28
C ARG A 192 7.37 -7.58 -13.77
N LEU A 193 7.01 -7.64 -12.51
CA LEU A 193 6.17 -6.61 -11.89
C LEU A 193 6.79 -5.21 -12.03
N ILE A 194 8.10 -5.10 -11.89
CA ILE A 194 8.83 -3.84 -12.01
C ILE A 194 9.33 -3.56 -13.45
N TYR A 195 8.82 -4.30 -14.44
CA TYR A 195 9.15 -4.12 -15.85
C TYR A 195 9.03 -2.67 -16.36
N PRO A 196 7.95 -1.90 -16.05
CA PRO A 196 7.81 -0.52 -16.51
C PRO A 196 8.97 0.39 -16.10
N TYR A 197 9.51 0.16 -14.88
CA TYR A 197 10.63 0.95 -14.34
C TYR A 197 11.98 0.52 -14.93
N LYS A 198 12.13 -0.76 -15.23
CA LYS A 198 13.32 -1.32 -15.85
C LYS A 198 13.52 -0.80 -17.28
N VAL A 199 12.43 -0.73 -18.06
CA VAL A 199 12.45 -0.19 -19.45
C VAL A 199 12.57 1.34 -19.48
N LYS A 200 12.53 2.02 -18.34
CA LYS A 200 12.59 3.49 -18.21
C LYS A 200 11.51 4.23 -19.00
N LYS A 201 10.33 3.65 -19.14
CA LYS A 201 9.16 4.24 -19.82
C LYS A 201 7.98 4.49 -18.87
N THR A 202 8.24 4.57 -17.57
CA THR A 202 7.25 4.72 -16.50
C THR A 202 6.30 5.89 -16.77
N PHE A 203 6.82 7.09 -16.98
CA PHE A 203 5.99 8.28 -17.21
C PHE A 203 5.15 8.18 -18.48
N HIS A 204 5.70 7.58 -19.55
CA HIS A 204 4.98 7.38 -20.80
C HIS A 204 3.79 6.41 -20.60
N MET A 205 4.02 5.28 -19.93
CA MET A 205 2.96 4.33 -19.61
C MET A 205 1.94 4.93 -18.64
N ALA A 206 2.42 5.64 -17.59
CA ALA A 206 1.56 6.33 -16.63
C ALA A 206 0.60 7.31 -17.32
N TYR A 207 1.10 8.09 -18.29
CA TYR A 207 0.29 9.01 -19.08
C TYR A 207 -0.80 8.28 -19.87
N ILE A 208 -0.47 7.17 -20.53
CA ILE A 208 -1.45 6.41 -21.33
C ILE A 208 -2.50 5.77 -20.41
N LEU A 209 -2.09 5.19 -19.28
CA LEU A 209 -3.01 4.61 -18.30
C LEU A 209 -3.89 5.67 -17.63
N PHE A 210 -3.33 6.86 -17.33
CA PHE A 210 -4.11 7.97 -16.83
C PHE A 210 -5.18 8.41 -17.85
N MET A 211 -4.81 8.55 -19.13
CA MET A 211 -5.76 8.87 -20.19
C MET A 211 -6.82 7.77 -20.38
N LYS A 212 -6.43 6.49 -20.25
CA LYS A 212 -7.38 5.37 -20.23
C LYS A 212 -8.43 5.57 -19.14
N SER A 213 -7.98 5.80 -17.90
CA SER A 213 -8.86 5.99 -16.75
C SER A 213 -9.74 7.24 -16.90
N LEU A 214 -9.16 8.36 -17.33
CA LEU A 214 -9.89 9.60 -17.58
C LEU A 214 -11.01 9.41 -18.61
N TYR A 215 -10.70 8.78 -19.75
CA TYR A 215 -11.71 8.52 -20.76
C TYR A 215 -12.77 7.53 -20.28
N GLN A 216 -12.42 6.52 -19.48
CA GLN A 216 -13.39 5.62 -18.87
C GLN A 216 -14.37 6.36 -17.97
N VAL A 217 -13.87 7.23 -17.08
CA VAL A 217 -14.70 8.07 -16.20
C VAL A 217 -15.64 8.96 -17.01
N LEU A 218 -15.12 9.65 -18.04
CA LEU A 218 -15.95 10.50 -18.90
C LEU A 218 -17.06 9.71 -19.63
N TRP A 219 -16.77 8.49 -20.09
CA TRP A 219 -17.77 7.63 -20.73
C TRP A 219 -18.78 7.03 -19.74
N CYS A 220 -18.45 6.90 -18.45
CA CYS A 220 -19.38 6.43 -17.42
C CYS A 220 -20.61 7.36 -17.26
N PHE A 221 -20.48 8.67 -17.58
CA PHE A 221 -21.64 9.57 -17.61
C PHE A 221 -22.72 9.17 -18.65
N THR A 222 -22.36 8.34 -19.61
CA THR A 222 -23.28 7.81 -20.62
C THR A 222 -23.64 6.35 -20.38
N ILE A 223 -23.67 5.87 -19.17
CA ILE A 223 -23.96 4.48 -18.72
C ILE A 223 -23.53 3.41 -19.73
N ILE A 224 -24.16 3.33 -20.93
CA ILE A 224 -23.89 2.32 -21.95
C ILE A 224 -22.55 2.57 -22.65
N GLY A 225 -22.19 3.84 -22.89
CA GLY A 225 -20.87 4.20 -23.40
C GLY A 225 -19.76 3.77 -22.45
N GLY A 226 -19.96 3.93 -21.13
CA GLY A 226 -19.05 3.46 -20.11
C GLY A 226 -18.80 1.96 -20.19
N PHE A 227 -19.87 1.17 -20.35
CA PHE A 227 -19.79 -0.28 -20.51
C PHE A 227 -19.02 -0.71 -21.77
N ILE A 228 -19.34 -0.11 -22.92
CA ILE A 228 -18.67 -0.41 -24.19
C ILE A 228 -17.18 -0.05 -24.12
N LYS A 229 -16.87 1.14 -23.60
CA LYS A 229 -15.48 1.65 -23.51
C LYS A 229 -14.65 0.93 -22.44
N TYR A 230 -15.28 0.37 -21.43
CA TYR A 230 -14.60 -0.48 -20.47
C TYR A 230 -13.90 -1.66 -21.16
N TYR A 231 -14.64 -2.40 -21.98
CA TYR A 231 -14.06 -3.52 -22.73
C TYR A 231 -13.13 -3.05 -23.87
N GLU A 232 -13.45 -1.93 -24.52
CA GLU A 232 -12.61 -1.35 -25.57
C GLU A 232 -11.21 -0.98 -25.07
N TYR A 233 -11.09 -0.47 -23.85
CA TYR A 233 -9.82 -0.05 -23.26
C TYR A 233 -9.16 -1.13 -22.40
N SER A 234 -9.79 -2.27 -22.21
CA SER A 234 -9.31 -3.33 -21.29
C SER A 234 -7.96 -3.93 -21.70
N LEU A 235 -7.62 -3.91 -23.00
CA LEU A 235 -6.39 -4.49 -23.51
C LEU A 235 -5.20 -3.52 -23.54
N ILE A 236 -5.40 -2.22 -23.26
CA ILE A 236 -4.33 -1.23 -23.26
C ILE A 236 -3.17 -1.61 -22.35
N PRO A 237 -3.36 -2.08 -21.09
CA PRO A 237 -2.25 -2.50 -20.25
C PRO A 237 -1.43 -3.66 -20.82
N TYR A 238 -2.08 -4.59 -21.55
CA TYR A 238 -1.41 -5.70 -22.22
C TYR A 238 -0.59 -5.23 -23.43
N ILE A 239 -1.12 -4.30 -24.21
CA ILE A 239 -0.42 -3.67 -25.34
C ILE A 239 0.84 -2.93 -24.85
N LEU A 240 0.73 -2.20 -23.72
CA LEU A 240 1.86 -1.54 -23.08
C LEU A 240 2.88 -2.54 -22.51
N ALA A 241 2.41 -3.69 -22.03
CA ALA A 241 3.28 -4.75 -21.54
C ALA A 241 4.06 -5.42 -22.68
N GLU A 242 3.50 -5.49 -23.88
CA GLU A 242 4.16 -5.98 -25.08
C GLU A 242 5.07 -4.93 -25.72
N ASN A 243 4.55 -3.71 -25.96
CA ASN A 243 5.32 -2.61 -26.52
C ASN A 243 5.29 -1.35 -25.64
N PRO A 244 6.28 -1.16 -24.76
CA PRO A 244 6.35 0.00 -23.86
C PRO A 244 6.62 1.33 -24.57
N LYS A 245 6.90 1.32 -25.87
CA LYS A 245 7.19 2.53 -26.66
C LYS A 245 6.02 2.98 -27.52
N ILE A 246 4.93 2.19 -27.57
CA ILE A 246 3.75 2.48 -28.39
C ILE A 246 3.15 3.84 -28.00
N ASN A 247 2.72 4.62 -28.98
CA ASN A 247 2.10 5.91 -28.70
C ASN A 247 0.63 5.75 -28.25
N LYS A 248 0.08 6.80 -27.62
CA LYS A 248 -1.29 6.79 -27.11
C LYS A 248 -2.33 6.44 -28.18
N LYS A 249 -2.24 7.09 -29.37
CA LYS A 249 -3.24 6.91 -30.43
C LYS A 249 -3.28 5.47 -30.93
N GLU A 250 -2.12 4.86 -31.15
CA GLU A 250 -1.98 3.46 -31.58
C GLU A 250 -2.44 2.49 -30.51
N ALA A 251 -2.06 2.67 -29.24
CA ALA A 251 -2.49 1.81 -28.15
C ALA A 251 -4.02 1.75 -28.02
N PHE A 252 -4.70 2.90 -28.10
CA PHE A 252 -6.17 2.97 -28.07
C PHE A 252 -6.81 2.38 -29.32
N ARG A 253 -6.27 2.65 -30.52
CA ARG A 253 -6.77 2.13 -31.78
C ARG A 253 -6.67 0.60 -31.83
N ILE A 254 -5.50 0.05 -31.56
CA ILE A 254 -5.26 -1.40 -31.56
C ILE A 254 -6.15 -2.08 -30.51
N SER A 255 -6.27 -1.53 -29.30
CA SER A 255 -7.16 -2.09 -28.29
C SER A 255 -8.63 -2.13 -28.76
N LYS A 256 -9.09 -1.08 -29.44
CA LYS A 256 -10.43 -1.03 -30.05
C LYS A 256 -10.59 -2.08 -31.14
N GLU A 257 -9.63 -2.26 -32.02
CA GLU A 257 -9.66 -3.26 -33.09
C GLU A 257 -9.66 -4.68 -32.55
N LEU A 258 -8.80 -5.01 -31.60
CA LEU A 258 -8.74 -6.32 -30.97
C LEU A 258 -10.06 -6.72 -30.29
N THR A 259 -10.73 -5.75 -29.66
CA THR A 259 -12.00 -6.00 -28.96
C THR A 259 -13.24 -5.90 -29.83
N ASN A 260 -13.08 -5.44 -31.09
CA ASN A 260 -14.22 -5.28 -31.98
C ASN A 260 -14.94 -6.61 -32.27
N GLY A 261 -16.27 -6.61 -32.17
CA GLY A 261 -17.10 -7.81 -32.32
C GLY A 261 -17.00 -8.82 -31.16
N ASN A 262 -16.12 -8.62 -30.17
CA ASN A 262 -15.92 -9.53 -29.07
C ASN A 262 -16.32 -8.97 -27.68
N LYS A 263 -16.76 -7.71 -27.59
CA LYS A 263 -17.05 -7.03 -26.29
C LYS A 263 -18.10 -7.77 -25.46
N LEU A 264 -19.19 -8.26 -26.09
CA LEU A 264 -20.20 -9.06 -25.40
C LEU A 264 -19.67 -10.41 -24.91
N LYS A 265 -18.78 -11.06 -25.67
CA LYS A 265 -18.16 -12.33 -25.25
C LYS A 265 -17.23 -12.13 -24.06
N LEU A 266 -16.52 -10.99 -24.02
CA LEU A 266 -15.71 -10.58 -22.87
C LEU A 266 -16.59 -10.35 -21.65
N PHE A 267 -17.72 -9.68 -21.79
CA PHE A 267 -18.70 -9.50 -20.73
C PHE A 267 -19.24 -10.84 -20.19
N TYR A 268 -19.66 -11.76 -21.06
CA TYR A 268 -20.11 -13.09 -20.62
C TYR A 268 -18.99 -13.90 -19.95
N LEU A 269 -17.75 -13.71 -20.38
CA LEU A 269 -16.59 -14.31 -19.71
C LEU A 269 -16.45 -13.77 -18.29
N ASP A 270 -16.47 -12.44 -18.10
CA ASP A 270 -16.37 -11.81 -16.78
C ASP A 270 -17.57 -12.18 -15.89
N LEU A 271 -18.78 -12.24 -16.45
CA LEU A 271 -19.97 -12.69 -15.75
C LEU A 271 -19.81 -14.13 -15.24
N SER A 272 -19.17 -15.00 -16.04
CA SER A 272 -18.89 -16.39 -15.63
C SER A 272 -17.86 -16.50 -14.49
N LEU A 273 -17.16 -15.40 -14.17
CA LEU A 273 -16.20 -15.31 -13.08
C LEU A 273 -16.74 -14.58 -11.84
N ILE A 274 -18.02 -14.13 -11.89
CA ILE A 274 -18.62 -13.34 -10.80
C ILE A 274 -18.62 -14.09 -9.45
N GLY A 275 -18.78 -15.43 -9.49
CA GLY A 275 -18.73 -16.27 -8.29
C GLY A 275 -17.39 -16.15 -7.53
N TRP A 276 -16.29 -15.99 -8.25
CA TRP A 276 -14.96 -15.75 -7.66
C TRP A 276 -14.87 -14.37 -7.03
N SER A 277 -15.54 -13.37 -7.61
CA SER A 277 -15.59 -12.01 -7.04
C SER A 277 -16.44 -11.96 -5.77
N ILE A 278 -17.54 -12.72 -5.72
CA ILE A 278 -18.35 -12.90 -4.50
C ILE A 278 -17.53 -13.60 -3.41
N LEU A 279 -16.84 -14.69 -3.76
CA LEU A 279 -15.98 -15.40 -2.80
C LEU A 279 -14.87 -14.48 -2.25
N LYS A 280 -14.30 -13.62 -3.11
CA LYS A 280 -13.31 -12.62 -2.71
C LYS A 280 -13.88 -11.65 -1.67
N LEU A 281 -15.11 -11.19 -1.88
CA LEU A 281 -15.79 -10.30 -0.93
C LEU A 281 -16.06 -11.02 0.40
N CYS A 282 -16.60 -12.24 0.36
CA CYS A 282 -16.90 -13.04 1.56
C CYS A 282 -15.65 -13.43 2.37
N THR A 283 -14.49 -13.50 1.74
CA THR A 283 -13.22 -13.87 2.39
C THR A 283 -12.33 -12.66 2.70
N PHE A 284 -12.88 -11.44 2.76
CA PHE A 284 -12.10 -10.21 3.00
C PHE A 284 -10.84 -10.12 2.13
N ASN A 285 -10.98 -10.39 0.83
CA ASN A 285 -9.90 -10.41 -0.17
C ASN A 285 -8.90 -11.59 -0.07
N LEU A 286 -9.00 -12.47 0.91
CA LEU A 286 -8.05 -13.60 1.03
C LEU A 286 -8.12 -14.53 -0.18
N SER A 287 -9.31 -14.90 -0.65
CA SER A 287 -9.42 -15.71 -1.86
C SER A 287 -8.91 -15.01 -3.11
N GLY A 288 -8.96 -13.66 -3.15
CA GLY A 288 -8.34 -12.84 -4.19
C GLY A 288 -6.86 -13.11 -4.30
N ILE A 289 -6.16 -12.91 -3.21
CA ILE A 289 -4.71 -13.07 -3.12
C ILE A 289 -4.27 -14.49 -3.43
N PHE A 290 -4.98 -15.49 -2.89
CA PHE A 290 -4.54 -16.87 -2.98
C PHE A 290 -4.99 -17.60 -4.23
N PHE A 291 -6.07 -17.16 -4.90
CA PHE A 291 -6.59 -17.88 -6.06
C PHE A 291 -7.34 -17.03 -7.09
N SER A 292 -8.39 -16.28 -6.69
CA SER A 292 -9.36 -15.77 -7.66
C SER A 292 -8.78 -14.70 -8.58
N ASP A 293 -7.93 -13.78 -8.06
CA ASP A 293 -7.29 -12.74 -8.88
C ASP A 293 -6.23 -13.35 -9.80
N ILE A 294 -5.44 -14.31 -9.30
CA ILE A 294 -4.45 -15.05 -10.10
C ILE A 294 -5.14 -15.74 -11.30
N TYR A 295 -6.26 -16.40 -11.04
CA TYR A 295 -7.00 -17.11 -12.07
C TYR A 295 -7.62 -16.16 -13.09
N LYS A 296 -8.17 -15.04 -12.63
CA LYS A 296 -8.73 -13.98 -13.45
C LYS A 296 -7.69 -13.35 -14.37
N GLU A 297 -6.52 -12.99 -13.82
CA GLU A 297 -5.40 -12.44 -14.58
C GLU A 297 -4.87 -13.41 -15.64
N ALA A 298 -4.74 -14.68 -15.29
CA ALA A 298 -4.34 -15.71 -16.26
C ALA A 298 -5.35 -15.87 -17.40
N ILE A 299 -6.66 -15.80 -17.11
CA ILE A 299 -7.72 -15.84 -18.13
C ILE A 299 -7.61 -14.63 -19.07
N HIS A 300 -7.46 -13.42 -18.53
CA HIS A 300 -7.37 -12.21 -19.35
C HIS A 300 -6.08 -12.19 -20.20
N ALA A 301 -4.97 -12.74 -19.70
CA ALA A 301 -3.75 -12.92 -20.51
C ALA A 301 -3.99 -13.89 -21.69
N GLU A 302 -4.73 -14.99 -21.48
CA GLU A 302 -5.12 -15.89 -22.57
C GLU A 302 -6.07 -15.21 -23.58
N VAL A 303 -6.99 -14.39 -23.09
CA VAL A 303 -7.89 -13.59 -23.94
C VAL A 303 -7.09 -12.66 -24.85
N TYR A 304 -6.18 -11.87 -24.28
CA TYR A 304 -5.33 -10.95 -25.04
C TYR A 304 -4.59 -11.67 -26.17
N MET A 305 -3.90 -12.76 -25.85
CA MET A 305 -3.13 -13.52 -26.84
C MET A 305 -4.02 -14.20 -27.89
N THR A 306 -5.21 -14.65 -27.49
CA THR A 306 -6.18 -15.20 -28.44
C THR A 306 -6.65 -14.14 -29.43
N LEU A 307 -6.98 -12.95 -28.98
CA LEU A 307 -7.41 -11.84 -29.84
C LEU A 307 -6.26 -11.33 -30.71
N ARG A 308 -5.06 -11.14 -30.12
CA ARG A 308 -3.85 -10.74 -30.84
C ARG A 308 -3.53 -11.66 -32.02
N ASN A 309 -3.68 -12.96 -31.85
CA ASN A 309 -3.34 -13.97 -32.86
C ASN A 309 -4.46 -14.20 -33.89
N LYS A 310 -5.73 -14.00 -33.52
CA LYS A 310 -6.88 -14.31 -34.37
C LYS A 310 -7.48 -13.11 -35.10
N VAL A 311 -7.30 -11.90 -34.56
CA VAL A 311 -7.77 -10.67 -35.22
C VAL A 311 -6.84 -10.33 -36.37
N ASN A 312 -7.44 -10.01 -37.52
CA ASN A 312 -6.68 -9.63 -38.72
C ASN A 312 -6.24 -8.18 -38.58
N LEU A 313 -5.06 -7.96 -38.01
CA LEU A 313 -4.43 -6.65 -37.85
C LEU A 313 -3.65 -6.31 -39.15
N ASP A 314 -3.56 -5.02 -39.48
CA ASP A 314 -2.69 -4.52 -40.51
C ASP A 314 -1.22 -4.84 -40.24
N ASN A 315 -0.41 -4.90 -41.31
CA ASN A 315 1.03 -5.23 -41.17
C ASN A 315 1.76 -4.29 -40.19
N ASN A 316 1.48 -3.00 -40.24
CA ASN A 316 2.06 -2.00 -39.33
C ASN A 316 1.70 -2.29 -37.86
N ASP A 317 0.48 -2.73 -37.58
CA ASP A 317 0.02 -3.06 -36.23
C ASP A 317 0.65 -4.35 -35.73
N ARG A 318 0.87 -5.34 -36.60
CA ARG A 318 1.61 -6.55 -36.27
C ARG A 318 3.07 -6.25 -35.96
N GLU A 319 3.70 -5.28 -36.63
CA GLU A 319 5.05 -4.82 -36.27
C GLU A 319 5.10 -4.14 -34.89
N LEU A 320 4.04 -3.44 -34.51
CA LEU A 320 3.92 -2.84 -33.18
C LEU A 320 3.73 -3.89 -32.07
N LEU A 321 3.11 -5.03 -32.39
CA LEU A 321 2.85 -6.15 -31.48
C LEU A 321 3.70 -7.38 -31.87
N ASN A 322 5.01 -7.25 -31.92
CA ASN A 322 5.93 -8.31 -32.35
C ASN A 322 6.97 -8.69 -31.28
N ASP A 323 6.61 -8.68 -30.01
CA ASP A 323 7.53 -9.10 -28.95
C ASP A 323 7.87 -10.59 -29.07
N SER A 324 9.13 -10.88 -29.36
CA SER A 324 9.64 -12.25 -29.55
C SER A 324 9.45 -13.13 -28.32
N LEU A 325 9.40 -12.57 -27.11
CA LEU A 325 9.13 -13.32 -25.88
C LEU A 325 7.72 -13.90 -25.82
N LEU A 326 6.77 -13.32 -26.57
CA LEU A 326 5.38 -13.73 -26.58
C LEU A 326 5.00 -14.60 -27.78
N ASP A 327 5.78 -14.60 -28.86
CA ASP A 327 5.49 -15.26 -30.12
C ASP A 327 5.91 -16.73 -30.19
N ILE A 328 6.49 -17.29 -29.12
CA ILE A 328 6.97 -18.65 -29.12
C ILE A 328 5.81 -19.65 -29.16
N GLU A 329 5.80 -20.48 -30.20
CA GLU A 329 4.85 -21.61 -30.28
C GLU A 329 5.06 -22.59 -29.13
N LYS A 330 3.99 -23.01 -28.53
CA LYS A 330 3.64 -24.06 -27.55
C LYS A 330 4.75 -24.88 -26.82
N SER A 331 6.03 -24.75 -27.17
CA SER A 331 7.11 -25.40 -26.44
C SER A 331 7.42 -24.60 -25.17
N VAL A 332 7.32 -25.27 -24.03
CA VAL A 332 7.69 -24.69 -22.75
C VAL A 332 9.20 -24.63 -22.71
N ASN A 333 9.79 -23.51 -23.11
CA ASN A 333 11.22 -23.26 -22.94
C ASN A 333 11.46 -22.86 -21.48
N GLU A 334 12.35 -23.57 -20.81
CA GLU A 334 12.78 -23.26 -19.44
C GLU A 334 13.67 -22.02 -19.40
N GLU A 335 14.38 -21.75 -20.48
CA GLU A 335 15.28 -20.60 -20.64
C GLU A 335 14.57 -19.44 -21.33
N TYR A 336 14.81 -18.24 -20.79
CA TYR A 336 14.34 -17.01 -21.43
C TYR A 336 15.17 -16.71 -22.66
N PRO A 337 14.55 -16.47 -23.84
CA PRO A 337 15.26 -15.95 -25.00
C PRO A 337 15.79 -14.53 -24.73
N GLU A 338 16.68 -14.06 -25.60
CA GLU A 338 17.24 -12.71 -25.48
C GLU A 338 16.13 -11.65 -25.49
N GLU A 339 16.14 -10.76 -24.51
CA GLU A 339 15.08 -9.76 -24.36
C GLU A 339 15.20 -8.67 -25.44
N ARG A 340 14.09 -8.36 -26.12
CA ARG A 340 14.02 -7.28 -27.12
C ARG A 340 14.39 -5.91 -26.56
N TYR A 341 14.05 -5.66 -25.29
CA TYR A 341 14.39 -4.43 -24.59
C TYR A 341 15.50 -4.70 -23.58
N LYS A 342 16.61 -3.95 -23.68
CA LYS A 342 17.68 -4.00 -22.68
C LYS A 342 17.15 -3.48 -21.36
N VAL A 343 16.78 -4.38 -20.49
CA VAL A 343 16.27 -4.08 -19.15
C VAL A 343 17.45 -3.84 -18.23
N LYS A 344 17.59 -2.59 -17.74
CA LYS A 344 18.61 -2.28 -16.72
C LYS A 344 18.15 -2.78 -15.37
N THR A 345 18.60 -3.97 -14.99
CA THR A 345 18.41 -4.48 -13.63
C THR A 345 19.30 -3.72 -12.67
N ARG A 346 18.72 -3.07 -11.67
CA ARG A 346 19.48 -2.59 -10.52
C ARG A 346 19.67 -3.76 -9.58
N LYS A 347 20.93 -4.11 -9.23
CA LYS A 347 21.24 -5.27 -8.35
C LYS A 347 20.46 -5.24 -7.02
N TRP A 348 20.18 -4.05 -6.48
CA TRP A 348 19.45 -3.88 -5.23
C TRP A 348 17.93 -4.18 -5.31
N LEU A 349 17.35 -4.23 -6.51
CA LEU A 349 15.96 -4.63 -6.74
C LEU A 349 15.79 -6.11 -7.05
N LYS A 350 16.88 -6.90 -7.10
CA LYS A 350 16.78 -8.34 -7.30
C LYS A 350 16.27 -8.98 -6.01
N VAL A 351 15.03 -9.40 -6.01
CA VAL A 351 14.38 -10.02 -4.85
C VAL A 351 14.75 -11.51 -4.80
N ASP A 352 15.47 -11.90 -3.76
CA ASP A 352 15.75 -13.30 -3.43
C ASP A 352 15.33 -13.55 -1.97
N PHE A 353 14.13 -14.09 -1.79
CA PHE A 353 13.55 -14.33 -0.47
C PHE A 353 14.07 -15.62 0.20
N ASN A 354 14.83 -16.46 -0.52
CA ASN A 354 15.45 -17.67 0.06
C ASN A 354 16.82 -17.40 0.67
N LYS A 355 17.32 -16.18 0.52
CA LYS A 355 18.62 -15.78 1.04
C LYS A 355 18.65 -15.78 2.57
N ASP A 356 19.77 -16.23 3.12
CA ASP A 356 20.07 -16.10 4.54
C ASP A 356 20.79 -14.78 4.82
N TYR A 357 20.44 -14.14 5.92
CA TYR A 357 20.97 -12.84 6.30
C TYR A 357 22.06 -12.96 7.35
N SER A 358 23.04 -12.06 7.29
CA SER A 358 24.09 -11.97 8.30
C SER A 358 23.57 -11.35 9.60
N ILE A 359 24.25 -11.60 10.72
CA ILE A 359 23.93 -10.99 12.02
C ILE A 359 23.89 -9.45 11.90
N LYS A 360 24.84 -8.85 11.17
CA LYS A 360 24.87 -7.40 10.93
C LYS A 360 23.61 -6.93 10.19
N THR A 361 23.17 -7.70 9.20
CA THR A 361 21.93 -7.41 8.47
C THR A 361 20.71 -7.48 9.39
N TYR A 362 20.62 -8.46 10.29
CA TYR A 362 19.54 -8.54 11.27
C TYR A 362 19.54 -7.35 12.23
N ILE A 363 20.69 -6.90 12.70
CA ILE A 363 20.80 -5.70 13.53
C ILE A 363 20.28 -4.48 12.77
N LEU A 364 20.69 -4.29 11.52
CA LEU A 364 20.23 -3.19 10.70
C LEU A 364 18.73 -3.29 10.39
N PHE A 365 18.19 -4.48 10.20
CA PHE A 365 16.73 -4.70 10.06
C PHE A 365 15.98 -4.26 11.31
N PHE A 366 16.47 -4.65 12.50
CA PHE A 366 15.85 -4.25 13.76
C PHE A 366 15.70 -2.72 13.84
N PHE A 367 16.78 -2.00 13.62
CA PHE A 367 16.74 -0.53 13.69
C PHE A 367 15.91 0.09 12.57
N THR A 368 15.99 -0.45 11.36
CA THR A 368 15.19 0.07 10.24
C THR A 368 13.69 -0.15 10.48
N PHE A 369 13.29 -1.33 10.92
CA PHE A 369 11.87 -1.61 11.19
C PHE A 369 11.36 -0.81 12.39
N SER A 370 12.17 -0.68 13.45
CA SER A 370 11.84 0.14 14.62
C SER A 370 11.68 1.61 14.24
N PHE A 371 12.56 2.15 13.40
CA PHE A 371 12.54 3.53 12.94
C PHE A 371 11.35 3.81 12.00
N VAL A 372 11.10 2.92 11.05
CA VAL A 372 9.95 3.04 10.14
C VAL A 372 8.62 2.95 10.92
N GLY A 373 8.53 2.05 11.88
CA GLY A 373 7.37 1.95 12.76
C GLY A 373 7.17 3.22 13.59
N TRP A 374 8.24 3.80 14.09
CA TRP A 374 8.18 5.07 14.83
C TRP A 374 7.71 6.23 13.95
N ILE A 375 8.26 6.39 12.74
CA ILE A 375 7.78 7.41 11.77
C ILE A 375 6.28 7.23 11.52
N TRP A 376 5.84 5.98 11.30
CA TRP A 376 4.43 5.67 11.06
C TRP A 376 3.54 6.11 12.21
N GLU A 377 3.89 5.77 13.45
CA GLU A 377 3.11 6.12 14.64
C GLU A 377 3.07 7.63 14.90
N VAL A 378 4.20 8.32 14.77
CA VAL A 378 4.28 9.78 14.90
C VAL A 378 3.43 10.48 13.83
N PHE A 379 3.54 10.01 12.59
CA PHE A 379 2.76 10.56 11.48
C PHE A 379 1.27 10.28 11.63
N TYR A 380 0.91 9.06 12.01
CA TYR A 380 -0.48 8.66 12.25
C TYR A 380 -1.11 9.47 13.38
N ASN A 381 -0.37 9.67 14.49
CA ASN A 381 -0.83 10.54 15.58
C ASN A 381 -1.01 11.99 15.14
N CYS A 382 -0.07 12.51 14.34
CA CYS A 382 -0.18 13.87 13.80
C CYS A 382 -1.41 14.06 12.90
N LEU A 383 -1.75 13.05 12.10
CA LEU A 383 -2.95 13.09 11.24
C LEU A 383 -4.24 13.05 12.06
N ASN A 384 -4.29 12.27 13.15
CA ASN A 384 -5.49 12.08 13.95
C ASN A 384 -5.69 13.20 14.99
N ASN A 385 -4.63 13.64 15.63
CA ASN A 385 -4.68 14.54 16.79
C ASN A 385 -4.11 15.94 16.49
N GLY A 386 -3.54 16.15 15.28
CA GLY A 386 -2.97 17.44 14.86
C GLY A 386 -1.67 17.82 15.58
N THR A 387 -1.09 16.94 16.38
CA THR A 387 0.12 17.20 17.18
C THR A 387 1.20 16.16 16.90
N PHE A 388 2.45 16.61 16.85
CA PHE A 388 3.61 15.73 16.79
C PHE A 388 3.98 15.29 18.20
N VAL A 389 3.90 13.98 18.43
CA VAL A 389 4.21 13.38 19.73
C VAL A 389 5.21 12.24 19.51
N ASN A 390 6.19 12.12 20.40
CA ASN A 390 7.14 11.01 20.36
C ASN A 390 6.46 9.72 20.83
N ARG A 391 5.96 8.93 19.89
CA ARG A 391 5.21 7.71 20.16
C ARG A 391 6.11 6.57 20.65
N GLY A 392 5.57 5.74 21.55
CA GLY A 392 6.22 4.54 22.05
C GLY A 392 6.84 4.70 23.44
N THR A 393 7.41 3.61 23.94
CA THR A 393 7.92 3.52 25.31
C THR A 393 9.29 4.19 25.51
N MET A 394 10.01 4.50 24.42
CA MET A 394 11.38 5.02 24.44
C MET A 394 11.45 6.47 23.92
N HIS A 395 12.54 7.15 24.23
CA HIS A 395 12.75 8.56 23.83
C HIS A 395 13.38 8.69 22.44
N GLY A 396 14.16 7.71 21.99
CA GLY A 396 14.76 7.69 20.65
C GLY A 396 13.74 7.36 19.55
N PRO A 397 14.12 7.59 18.28
CA PRO A 397 13.22 7.39 17.12
C PRO A 397 13.10 5.91 16.75
N TRP A 398 12.66 5.08 17.67
CA TRP A 398 12.46 3.64 17.48
C TRP A 398 11.31 3.08 18.29
N LEU A 399 10.58 2.17 17.66
CA LEU A 399 9.58 1.33 18.30
C LEU A 399 10.05 -0.12 18.29
N PRO A 400 10.58 -0.65 19.41
CA PRO A 400 11.16 -1.98 19.47
C PRO A 400 10.22 -3.11 19.07
N ILE A 401 8.92 -2.96 19.29
CA ILE A 401 7.90 -3.96 18.92
C ILE A 401 7.91 -4.25 17.41
N TYR A 402 8.08 -3.22 16.55
CA TYR A 402 8.20 -3.38 15.10
C TYR A 402 9.52 -4.05 14.71
N GLY A 403 10.61 -3.67 15.39
CA GLY A 403 11.92 -4.27 15.18
C GLY A 403 11.95 -5.76 15.54
N PHE A 404 11.51 -6.10 16.73
CA PHE A 404 11.44 -7.49 17.20
C PHE A 404 10.43 -8.30 16.38
N GLY A 405 9.24 -7.77 16.11
CA GLY A 405 8.24 -8.43 15.29
C GLY A 405 8.77 -8.82 13.92
N GLY A 406 9.41 -7.88 13.22
CA GLY A 406 10.04 -8.13 11.92
C GLY A 406 11.16 -9.18 11.99
N LEU A 407 12.02 -9.12 13.02
CA LEU A 407 13.09 -10.11 13.20
C LEU A 407 12.54 -11.51 13.51
N LEU A 408 11.57 -11.62 14.42
CA LEU A 408 10.96 -12.90 14.79
C LEU A 408 10.32 -13.57 13.56
N ILE A 409 9.63 -12.80 12.71
CA ILE A 409 9.10 -13.30 11.44
C ILE A 409 10.22 -13.87 10.57
N LEU A 410 11.29 -13.11 10.35
CA LEU A 410 12.37 -13.51 9.45
C LEU A 410 13.18 -14.70 9.96
N ILE A 411 13.31 -14.85 11.28
CA ILE A 411 14.11 -15.92 11.92
C ILE A 411 13.26 -17.16 12.16
N LEU A 412 12.14 -17.03 12.88
CA LEU A 412 11.34 -18.19 13.31
C LEU A 412 10.52 -18.79 12.19
N LEU A 413 10.03 -17.93 11.27
CA LEU A 413 9.17 -18.38 10.18
C LEU A 413 9.95 -18.68 8.90
N LYS A 414 11.29 -18.69 8.95
CA LYS A 414 12.16 -19.01 7.82
C LYS A 414 11.76 -20.32 7.10
N LYS A 415 11.38 -21.36 7.85
CA LYS A 415 10.94 -22.66 7.31
C LYS A 415 9.66 -22.60 6.47
N PHE A 416 8.87 -21.54 6.61
CA PHE A 416 7.62 -21.35 5.89
C PHE A 416 7.75 -20.45 4.66
N ARG A 417 8.93 -19.95 4.31
CA ARG A 417 9.16 -19.05 3.16
C ARG A 417 8.59 -19.58 1.84
N ASN A 418 8.57 -20.90 1.66
CA ASN A 418 8.04 -21.54 0.45
C ASN A 418 6.53 -21.88 0.54
N LYS A 419 5.88 -21.54 1.67
CA LYS A 419 4.45 -21.80 1.94
C LYS A 419 3.76 -20.52 2.41
N PRO A 420 3.33 -19.62 1.49
CA PRO A 420 2.88 -18.27 1.85
C PRO A 420 1.66 -18.25 2.75
N VAL A 421 0.70 -19.18 2.54
CA VAL A 421 -0.48 -19.27 3.40
C VAL A 421 -0.07 -19.62 4.83
N LEU A 422 0.84 -20.58 4.98
CA LEU A 422 1.34 -20.97 6.29
C LEU A 422 2.20 -19.87 6.92
N LEU A 423 2.99 -19.14 6.11
CA LEU A 423 3.73 -17.97 6.57
C LEU A 423 2.78 -16.88 7.08
N PHE A 424 1.73 -16.58 6.32
CA PHE A 424 0.71 -15.60 6.70
C PHE A 424 0.05 -15.97 8.04
N ILE A 425 -0.46 -17.22 8.17
CA ILE A 425 -1.11 -17.68 9.40
C ILE A 425 -0.13 -17.67 10.57
N SER A 426 1.09 -18.12 10.35
CA SER A 426 2.10 -18.14 11.41
C SER A 426 2.53 -16.73 11.84
N ALA A 427 2.63 -15.77 10.90
CA ALA A 427 2.92 -14.37 11.21
C ALA A 427 1.75 -13.71 11.96
N PHE A 428 0.51 -13.97 11.54
CA PHE A 428 -0.71 -13.53 12.23
C PHE A 428 -0.70 -13.98 13.70
N ILE A 429 -0.43 -15.25 13.97
CA ILE A 429 -0.39 -15.81 15.34
C ILE A 429 0.80 -15.24 16.12
N LEU A 430 2.00 -15.25 15.54
CA LEU A 430 3.23 -14.80 16.18
C LEU A 430 3.14 -13.33 16.62
N CYS A 431 2.69 -12.46 15.71
CA CYS A 431 2.54 -11.04 16.02
C CYS A 431 1.41 -10.79 17.02
N GLY A 432 0.30 -11.54 16.93
CA GLY A 432 -0.78 -11.44 17.90
C GLY A 432 -0.34 -11.81 19.32
N VAL A 433 0.45 -12.87 19.46
CA VAL A 433 1.03 -13.26 20.77
C VAL A 433 2.01 -12.17 21.25
N LEU A 434 2.85 -11.64 20.38
CA LEU A 434 3.81 -10.59 20.72
C LEU A 434 3.09 -9.31 21.19
N GLU A 435 2.10 -8.86 20.44
CA GLU A 435 1.34 -7.64 20.73
C GLU A 435 0.52 -7.79 22.02
N TYR A 436 -0.20 -8.91 22.16
CA TYR A 436 -0.98 -9.17 23.36
C TYR A 436 -0.10 -9.25 24.60
N SER A 437 1.02 -10.00 24.54
CA SER A 437 1.92 -10.15 25.68
C SER A 437 2.61 -8.84 26.06
N THR A 438 2.96 -8.01 25.06
CA THR A 438 3.54 -6.68 25.30
C THR A 438 2.53 -5.75 25.98
N ALA A 439 1.29 -5.68 25.47
CA ALA A 439 0.23 -4.88 26.09
C ALA A 439 -0.09 -5.36 27.52
N TRP A 440 -0.21 -6.68 27.70
CA TRP A 440 -0.44 -7.27 29.01
C TRP A 440 0.68 -6.93 30.01
N TYR A 441 1.95 -7.02 29.58
CA TYR A 441 3.10 -6.65 30.43
C TYR A 441 3.07 -5.16 30.81
N LEU A 442 2.81 -4.28 29.85
CA LEU A 442 2.78 -2.84 30.09
C LEU A 442 1.62 -2.45 31.03
N GLU A 443 0.45 -3.00 30.84
CA GLU A 443 -0.72 -2.75 31.68
C GLU A 443 -0.53 -3.32 33.12
N THR A 444 -0.04 -4.57 33.23
CA THR A 444 0.05 -5.26 34.52
C THR A 444 1.20 -4.75 35.38
N PHE A 445 2.39 -4.54 34.78
CA PHE A 445 3.59 -4.21 35.55
C PHE A 445 3.98 -2.74 35.49
N LYS A 446 3.55 -2.02 34.49
CA LYS A 446 3.84 -0.58 34.32
C LYS A 446 2.64 0.30 34.54
N HIS A 447 1.43 -0.27 34.61
CA HIS A 447 0.15 0.45 34.72
C HIS A 447 -0.04 1.47 33.60
N LEU A 448 0.48 1.19 32.40
CA LEU A 448 0.47 2.06 31.25
C LEU A 448 -0.11 1.34 30.04
N ARG A 449 -1.00 2.01 29.31
CA ARG A 449 -1.56 1.57 28.05
C ARG A 449 -1.09 2.49 26.92
N TYR A 450 -0.47 1.93 25.90
CA TYR A 450 0.05 2.67 24.74
C TYR A 450 -0.87 2.60 23.51
N TRP A 451 -1.78 1.61 23.46
CA TRP A 451 -2.83 1.44 22.46
C TRP A 451 -4.04 0.77 23.05
N ASP A 452 -5.21 1.01 22.46
CA ASP A 452 -6.48 0.41 22.86
C ASP A 452 -7.33 0.08 21.63
N TYR A 453 -7.65 -1.21 21.47
CA TYR A 453 -8.54 -1.70 20.43
C TYR A 453 -9.97 -1.97 20.92
N THR A 454 -10.35 -1.42 22.05
CA THR A 454 -11.72 -1.54 22.57
C THR A 454 -12.70 -0.95 21.55
N GLY A 455 -13.71 -1.73 21.13
CA GLY A 455 -14.66 -1.34 20.09
C GLY A 455 -14.30 -1.81 18.67
N TYR A 456 -13.08 -2.32 18.44
CA TYR A 456 -12.72 -2.96 17.17
C TYR A 456 -13.29 -4.38 17.08
N PHE A 457 -13.53 -4.83 15.84
CA PHE A 457 -14.10 -6.16 15.60
C PHE A 457 -13.20 -7.29 16.11
N LEU A 458 -13.78 -8.23 16.87
CA LEU A 458 -13.07 -9.35 17.49
C LEU A 458 -11.80 -8.91 18.25
N ASN A 459 -11.91 -7.86 19.07
CA ASN A 459 -10.83 -7.52 19.97
C ASN A 459 -10.80 -8.46 21.18
N ILE A 460 -9.61 -8.69 21.70
CA ILE A 460 -9.37 -9.47 22.94
C ILE A 460 -8.78 -8.51 23.97
N ASN A 461 -9.58 -8.18 25.00
CA ASN A 461 -9.23 -7.29 26.10
C ASN A 461 -8.72 -5.89 25.67
N GLY A 462 -9.13 -5.40 24.49
CA GLY A 462 -8.63 -4.16 23.91
C GLY A 462 -7.15 -4.20 23.48
N ARG A 463 -6.45 -5.33 23.65
CA ARG A 463 -5.00 -5.47 23.39
C ARG A 463 -4.67 -5.85 21.96
N ILE A 464 -5.51 -6.65 21.33
CA ILE A 464 -5.41 -7.06 19.91
C ILE A 464 -6.79 -7.05 19.26
N CYS A 465 -6.83 -6.93 17.94
CA CYS A 465 -8.07 -7.03 17.16
C CYS A 465 -7.82 -7.78 15.83
N LEU A 466 -8.89 -8.33 15.24
CA LEU A 466 -8.77 -9.12 14.02
C LEU A 466 -8.16 -8.30 12.86
N GLU A 467 -8.55 -7.05 12.72
CA GLU A 467 -8.04 -6.17 11.65
C GLU A 467 -6.52 -5.96 11.77
N GLY A 468 -6.03 -5.69 12.98
CA GLY A 468 -4.59 -5.58 13.28
C GLY A 468 -3.84 -6.87 12.98
N LEU A 469 -4.39 -8.02 13.39
CA LEU A 469 -3.77 -9.33 13.16
C LEU A 469 -3.70 -9.69 11.66
N LEU A 470 -4.71 -9.34 10.87
CA LEU A 470 -4.68 -9.52 9.41
C LEU A 470 -3.57 -8.66 8.78
N VAL A 471 -3.43 -7.41 9.21
CA VAL A 471 -2.34 -6.52 8.76
C VAL A 471 -0.98 -7.10 9.12
N PHE A 472 -0.78 -7.66 10.31
CA PHE A 472 0.47 -8.30 10.70
C PHE A 472 0.78 -9.56 9.89
N GLY A 473 -0.21 -10.37 9.57
CA GLY A 473 -0.04 -11.50 8.65
C GLY A 473 0.46 -11.06 7.27
N LEU A 474 -0.15 -10.01 6.72
CA LEU A 474 0.24 -9.41 5.44
C LEU A 474 1.64 -8.76 5.52
N ALA A 475 1.92 -8.02 6.59
CA ALA A 475 3.23 -7.43 6.83
C ALA A 475 4.33 -8.50 6.92
N GLY A 476 4.06 -9.64 7.57
CA GLY A 476 4.98 -10.76 7.64
C GLY A 476 5.35 -11.31 6.26
N CYS A 477 4.38 -11.43 5.36
CA CYS A 477 4.63 -11.77 3.98
C CYS A 477 5.43 -10.68 3.25
N ALA A 478 5.07 -9.41 3.42
CA ALA A 478 5.79 -8.29 2.81
C ALA A 478 7.25 -8.21 3.29
N PHE A 479 7.50 -8.37 4.59
CA PHE A 479 8.85 -8.42 5.14
C PHE A 479 9.67 -9.56 4.55
N THR A 480 9.11 -10.76 4.50
CA THR A 480 9.85 -11.94 4.04
C THR A 480 10.14 -11.88 2.54
N TYR A 481 9.17 -11.49 1.72
CA TYR A 481 9.28 -11.63 0.27
C TYR A 481 9.82 -10.39 -0.45
N VAL A 482 9.68 -9.21 0.14
CA VAL A 482 9.99 -7.96 -0.55
C VAL A 482 10.95 -7.08 0.25
N ILE A 483 10.56 -6.70 1.47
CA ILE A 483 11.25 -5.64 2.21
C ILE A 483 12.65 -6.09 2.63
N ALA A 484 12.78 -7.23 3.31
CA ALA A 484 14.07 -7.72 3.80
C ALA A 484 15.06 -8.02 2.66
N PRO A 485 14.68 -8.70 1.55
CA PRO A 485 15.60 -8.89 0.42
C PRO A 485 16.08 -7.59 -0.22
N ILE A 486 15.21 -6.59 -0.35
CA ILE A 486 15.57 -5.28 -0.92
C ILE A 486 16.53 -4.54 0.03
N LEU A 487 16.22 -4.50 1.32
CA LEU A 487 17.07 -3.86 2.33
C LEU A 487 18.44 -4.53 2.42
N ASP A 488 18.52 -5.87 2.41
CA ASP A 488 19.80 -6.57 2.43
C ASP A 488 20.64 -6.23 1.20
N ASN A 489 20.01 -6.15 0.02
CA ASN A 489 20.70 -5.69 -1.19
C ASN A 489 21.16 -4.22 -1.11
N LEU A 490 20.50 -3.37 -0.33
CA LEU A 490 20.95 -2.00 -0.05
C LEU A 490 22.12 -2.01 0.94
N TYR A 491 22.02 -2.77 2.02
CA TYR A 491 23.07 -2.85 3.04
C TYR A 491 24.35 -3.49 2.51
N SER A 492 24.25 -4.43 1.56
CA SER A 492 25.43 -5.04 0.91
C SER A 492 26.31 -4.04 0.16
N LYS A 493 25.83 -2.81 -0.12
CA LYS A 493 26.63 -1.73 -0.71
C LYS A 493 27.45 -0.96 0.32
N ILE A 494 27.14 -1.11 1.61
CA ILE A 494 27.87 -0.47 2.70
C ILE A 494 29.16 -1.26 2.92
N LYS A 495 30.30 -0.57 2.99
CA LYS A 495 31.58 -1.23 3.29
C LYS A 495 31.48 -1.98 4.62
N PRO A 496 32.00 -3.24 4.73
CA PRO A 496 31.80 -4.08 5.92
C PRO A 496 32.27 -3.44 7.23
N LYS A 497 33.34 -2.64 7.20
CA LYS A 497 33.83 -1.87 8.37
C LYS A 497 32.81 -0.81 8.81
N ILE A 498 32.25 -0.06 7.85
CA ILE A 498 31.26 0.98 8.14
C ILE A 498 29.97 0.34 8.70
N ALA A 499 29.52 -0.77 8.12
CA ALA A 499 28.35 -1.49 8.62
C ALA A 499 28.56 -1.96 10.08
N SER A 500 29.77 -2.44 10.42
CA SER A 500 30.10 -2.84 11.80
C SER A 500 30.08 -1.65 12.76
N ILE A 501 30.67 -0.52 12.39
CA ILE A 501 30.66 0.70 13.20
C ILE A 501 29.21 1.18 13.39
N LEU A 502 28.42 1.20 12.32
CA LEU A 502 27.01 1.60 12.39
C LEU A 502 26.20 0.70 13.35
N CYS A 503 26.38 -0.62 13.28
CA CYS A 503 25.73 -1.53 14.22
C CYS A 503 26.11 -1.25 15.67
N VAL A 504 27.41 -1.02 15.95
CA VAL A 504 27.89 -0.71 17.32
C VAL A 504 27.29 0.61 17.82
N VAL A 505 27.33 1.65 16.99
CA VAL A 505 26.76 2.96 17.34
C VAL A 505 25.26 2.87 17.63
N LEU A 506 24.49 2.19 16.75
CA LEU A 506 23.04 2.03 16.93
C LEU A 506 22.71 1.23 18.20
N ILE A 507 23.43 0.14 18.46
CA ILE A 507 23.24 -0.64 19.69
C ILE A 507 23.58 0.19 20.92
N SER A 508 24.68 0.95 20.90
CA SER A 508 25.06 1.81 22.05
C SER A 508 24.01 2.87 22.32
N LEU A 509 23.53 3.57 21.29
CA LEU A 509 22.45 4.56 21.43
C LEU A 509 21.16 3.94 21.98
N TYR A 510 20.79 2.77 21.47
CA TYR A 510 19.60 2.06 21.93
C TYR A 510 19.72 1.63 23.40
N LEU A 511 20.86 1.09 23.81
CA LEU A 511 21.10 0.69 25.21
C LEU A 511 21.10 1.91 26.13
N THR A 512 21.69 3.03 25.70
CA THR A 512 21.66 4.30 26.46
C THR A 512 20.22 4.78 26.66
N ASP A 513 19.42 4.80 25.57
CA ASP A 513 18.02 5.19 25.64
C ASP A 513 17.20 4.23 26.49
N LEU A 514 17.45 2.91 26.41
CA LEU A 514 16.80 1.90 27.25
C LEU A 514 17.09 2.12 28.72
N MET A 515 18.34 2.45 29.09
CA MET A 515 18.73 2.78 30.46
C MET A 515 18.05 4.06 30.95
N TYR A 516 18.04 5.09 30.12
CA TYR A 516 17.37 6.36 30.39
C TYR A 516 15.86 6.17 30.60
N THR A 517 15.22 5.44 29.71
CA THR A 517 13.77 5.15 29.76
C THR A 517 13.35 4.34 31.00
N LYS A 518 14.24 3.52 31.57
CA LYS A 518 13.96 2.82 32.84
C LYS A 518 13.74 3.77 34.00
N VAL A 519 14.48 4.88 34.02
CA VAL A 519 14.39 5.90 35.08
C VAL A 519 13.32 6.94 34.72
N ASN A 520 13.26 7.34 33.47
CA ASN A 520 12.34 8.35 32.94
C ASN A 520 11.50 7.74 31.82
N PRO A 521 10.36 7.11 32.11
CA PRO A 521 9.49 6.54 31.08
C PRO A 521 8.95 7.60 30.14
N ASN A 522 8.86 7.29 28.85
CA ASN A 522 8.20 8.15 27.87
C ASN A 522 6.69 8.00 28.00
N THR A 523 6.05 8.92 28.71
CA THR A 523 4.62 8.92 29.05
C THR A 523 4.03 10.31 28.86
N GLY A 524 2.72 10.40 28.74
CA GLY A 524 2.00 11.67 28.66
C GLY A 524 0.88 11.66 27.62
N GLU A 525 0.25 12.81 27.44
CA GLU A 525 -0.85 12.98 26.50
C GLU A 525 -0.45 12.59 25.08
N GLY A 526 -1.26 11.73 24.43
CA GLY A 526 -0.99 11.20 23.10
C GLY A 526 0.09 10.12 23.04
N ILE A 527 0.77 9.78 24.15
CA ILE A 527 1.78 8.73 24.23
C ILE A 527 1.21 7.49 24.93
N SER A 528 0.71 7.64 26.18
CA SER A 528 0.20 6.56 27.01
C SER A 528 -0.94 7.05 27.90
N GLU A 529 -1.81 6.12 28.29
CA GLU A 529 -2.85 6.33 29.29
C GLU A 529 -2.52 5.55 30.56
N GLU A 530 -2.78 6.12 31.73
CA GLU A 530 -2.65 5.40 33.00
C GLU A 530 -3.83 4.43 33.16
N VAL A 531 -3.55 3.21 33.54
CA VAL A 531 -4.57 2.19 33.83
C VAL A 531 -4.65 2.04 35.35
N GLU A 532 -5.86 2.20 35.89
CA GLU A 532 -6.10 1.94 37.31
C GLU A 532 -5.62 0.54 37.70
N LYS A 533 -5.03 0.43 38.91
CA LYS A 533 -4.59 -0.87 39.46
C LYS A 533 -5.77 -1.83 39.44
N ILE A 534 -5.74 -2.80 38.54
CA ILE A 534 -6.66 -3.93 38.61
C ILE A 534 -6.17 -4.77 39.77
N ASP A 535 -6.89 -4.75 40.90
CA ASP A 535 -6.69 -5.70 41.98
C ASP A 535 -6.91 -7.10 41.40
N VAL A 536 -5.81 -7.78 41.11
CA VAL A 536 -5.82 -9.19 40.71
C VAL A 536 -6.22 -9.97 41.98
N LYS A 537 -7.53 -10.22 42.13
CA LYS A 537 -8.04 -11.20 43.09
C LYS A 537 -7.78 -12.61 42.61
#